data_b5cbd1a6e54f283d7f6eb2bdf4026473
#
_entry.id   b5cbd1a6e54f283d7f6eb2bdf4026473
#
_cell.length_a   1.000
_cell.length_b   1.000
_cell.length_c   1.000
_cell.angle_alpha   90.00
_cell.angle_beta   90.00
_cell.angle_gamma   90.00
#
_symmetry.space_group_name_H-M   'P 1'
#
loop_
_entity.id
_entity.type
_entity.pdbx_description
1 polymer ?
#
loop_
_entity_poly.entity_id
_entity_poly.type
_entity_poly.pdbx_seq_one_letter_code
_entity_poly.pdbx_strand_id
1 'polypeptide(L)'
;MLRVQVVRSAGVPYYVRDLVPGRAEGTRVAGESPGEWTGGGSAVLGLRGSVAPDEFAELFAGRDPLGDRPLRMPGGERAVAEVDLLFCAPKSVSLLHLLGNRELSEATGAAHAAAVADARGSLERSGLGVRRTRGGVTRHLATTGAVAAGFVHRTSRALYPHLHTHLVAANVAQGVDGVWSAIDTRRLFAHRRALGAAYDASLRRELTERLGVAWQQGPTGRWDVAGIDPVLTRLFSQRAASIDEQLSGVADVARTPGRRRAAFHVERPGKDTDSTVEGLRTAWRRRAADLDLDTADLVRVVGLGRVAPAGPTVHRDELSARLVRLAGRQPTLGRADLVAAVGDAAPTGLRSAELDATVDRLLGTVPSTGSGPGAGRWATVDVVRVLDSSPASLTAGGDRAVGRTAGPVTRTDLGYGVTPDRPDRARAGHGRDPSAPGRHR
;
A
#
# COMPACT_ATOMS: atom_id res chain seq x y z
N MET A 1 -1.03 -4.65 -5.09
CA MET A 1 0.31 -5.10 -5.59
C MET A 1 1.40 -4.17 -5.06
N LEU A 2 2.47 -4.72 -4.49
CA LEU A 2 3.61 -3.95 -4.00
C LEU A 2 4.78 -3.94 -5.00
N ARG A 3 5.34 -2.77 -5.27
CA ARG A 3 6.67 -2.59 -5.88
C ARG A 3 7.59 -1.94 -4.85
N VAL A 4 8.85 -2.35 -4.84
CA VAL A 4 9.87 -1.77 -3.95
C VAL A 4 10.99 -1.23 -4.82
N GLN A 5 11.29 0.05 -4.65
CA GLN A 5 12.33 0.76 -5.37
C GLN A 5 13.30 1.40 -4.37
N VAL A 6 14.60 1.25 -4.62
CA VAL A 6 15.63 1.98 -3.88
C VAL A 6 15.91 3.29 -4.60
N VAL A 7 15.88 4.39 -3.85
CA VAL A 7 16.32 5.71 -4.34
C VAL A 7 17.68 6.02 -3.75
N ARG A 8 18.62 6.39 -4.61
CA ARG A 8 19.97 6.77 -4.21
C ARG A 8 20.04 8.27 -3.93
N SER A 9 21.05 8.71 -3.20
CA SER A 9 21.20 10.11 -2.82
C SER A 9 21.14 11.06 -4.02
N ALA A 10 21.72 10.71 -5.15
CA ALA A 10 21.63 11.48 -6.39
C ALA A 10 20.20 11.63 -6.96
N GLY A 11 19.27 10.75 -6.59
CA GLY A 11 17.88 10.76 -7.06
C GLY A 11 16.92 11.53 -6.16
N VAL A 12 17.33 11.90 -4.96
CA VAL A 12 16.46 12.58 -3.97
C VAL A 12 15.86 13.88 -4.48
N PRO A 13 16.62 14.78 -5.17
CA PRO A 13 16.04 16.03 -5.69
C PRO A 13 14.86 15.80 -6.65
N TYR A 14 14.93 14.74 -7.45
CA TYR A 14 13.83 14.35 -8.34
C TYR A 14 12.59 13.91 -7.54
N TYR A 15 12.77 13.10 -6.51
CA TYR A 15 11.67 12.63 -5.66
C TYR A 15 11.03 13.77 -4.87
N VAL A 16 11.82 14.65 -4.30
CA VAL A 16 11.32 15.86 -3.60
C VAL A 16 10.46 16.69 -4.54
N ARG A 17 10.92 16.93 -5.77
CA ARG A 17 10.17 17.67 -6.77
C ARG A 17 8.88 16.97 -7.18
N ASP A 18 8.93 15.64 -7.39
CA ASP A 18 7.81 14.87 -7.96
C ASP A 18 6.73 14.51 -6.94
N LEU A 19 7.07 14.37 -5.66
CA LEU A 19 6.15 13.90 -4.63
C LEU A 19 5.70 14.99 -3.66
N VAL A 20 6.54 15.98 -3.35
CA VAL A 20 6.24 17.00 -2.33
C VAL A 20 5.73 18.28 -2.98
N PRO A 21 4.53 18.79 -2.63
CA PRO A 21 4.01 20.07 -3.15
C PRO A 21 4.86 21.26 -2.72
N GLY A 22 4.93 22.31 -3.56
CA GLY A 22 5.48 23.62 -3.19
C GLY A 22 6.89 23.92 -3.67
N ARG A 23 7.61 22.97 -4.29
CA ARG A 23 8.86 23.27 -5.00
C ARG A 23 8.70 23.04 -6.50
N ALA A 24 8.61 24.15 -7.25
CA ALA A 24 8.63 24.26 -8.72
C ALA A 24 7.58 23.44 -9.50
N GLU A 25 7.19 23.96 -10.62
CA GLU A 25 6.44 23.47 -11.79
C GLU A 25 6.43 21.93 -11.95
N GLY A 26 5.92 21.22 -10.99
CA GLY A 26 6.06 19.76 -10.97
C GLY A 26 4.72 19.07 -11.12
N THR A 27 4.50 18.50 -12.21
CA THR A 27 4.07 17.13 -12.54
C THR A 27 2.98 16.47 -11.68
N ARG A 28 2.18 17.17 -10.86
CA ARG A 28 1.02 16.64 -10.14
C ARG A 28 -0.27 17.05 -10.82
N VAL A 29 -1.18 16.08 -10.94
CA VAL A 29 -2.58 16.38 -11.25
C VAL A 29 -3.13 17.22 -10.10
N ALA A 30 -3.71 18.38 -10.39
CA ALA A 30 -4.26 19.25 -9.35
C ALA A 30 -5.37 18.53 -8.57
N GLY A 31 -5.37 18.66 -7.25
CA GLY A 31 -6.33 17.98 -6.36
C GLY A 31 -5.86 16.63 -5.79
N GLU A 32 -4.61 16.22 -6.01
CA GLU A 32 -4.00 15.15 -5.23
C GLU A 32 -3.57 15.65 -3.85
N SER A 33 -3.71 14.80 -2.83
CA SER A 33 -3.44 15.17 -1.43
C SER A 33 -1.94 15.41 -1.18
N PRO A 34 -1.58 16.33 -0.28
CA PRO A 34 -0.21 16.44 0.20
C PRO A 34 0.21 15.13 0.87
N GLY A 35 1.52 14.89 0.96
CA GLY A 35 2.04 13.74 1.70
C GLY A 35 1.81 13.88 3.20
N GLU A 36 1.73 12.76 3.90
CA GLU A 36 1.56 12.72 5.36
C GLU A 36 2.66 11.89 6.02
N TRP A 37 3.20 12.41 7.13
CA TRP A 37 4.16 11.67 7.94
C TRP A 37 3.50 10.47 8.60
N THR A 38 4.17 9.33 8.59
CA THR A 38 3.65 8.08 9.15
C THR A 38 4.78 7.16 9.62
N GLY A 39 4.44 6.24 10.52
CA GLY A 39 5.38 5.27 11.09
C GLY A 39 5.87 5.61 12.47
N GLY A 40 6.27 4.58 13.22
CA GLY A 40 6.74 4.70 14.60
C GLY A 40 7.98 5.58 14.71
N GLY A 41 8.92 5.47 13.76
CA GLY A 41 10.14 6.30 13.74
C GLY A 41 9.84 7.77 13.44
N SER A 42 8.85 8.08 12.60
CA SER A 42 8.39 9.47 12.39
C SER A 42 7.84 10.07 13.69
N ALA A 43 7.04 9.29 14.41
CA ALA A 43 6.51 9.73 15.72
C ALA A 43 7.62 10.01 16.74
N VAL A 44 8.69 9.20 16.77
CA VAL A 44 9.87 9.41 17.63
C VAL A 44 10.61 10.70 17.28
N LEU A 45 10.67 11.07 16.01
CA LEU A 45 11.24 12.35 15.56
C LEU A 45 10.29 13.55 15.72
N GLY A 46 9.05 13.33 16.17
CA GLY A 46 8.05 14.39 16.28
C GLY A 46 7.40 14.79 14.95
N LEU A 47 7.70 14.08 13.86
CA LEU A 47 7.13 14.32 12.53
C LEU A 47 5.67 13.86 12.47
N ARG A 48 4.74 14.77 12.17
CA ARG A 48 3.30 14.53 12.14
C ARG A 48 2.60 15.40 11.10
N GLY A 49 1.46 14.92 10.57
CA GLY A 49 0.65 15.68 9.62
C GLY A 49 1.31 15.79 8.25
N SER A 50 1.10 16.91 7.57
CA SER A 50 1.57 17.12 6.20
C SER A 50 3.08 17.23 6.11
N VAL A 51 3.64 16.67 5.05
CA VAL A 51 5.08 16.65 4.78
C VAL A 51 5.53 18.01 4.26
N ALA A 52 6.40 18.68 5.00
CA ALA A 52 7.07 19.88 4.52
C ALA A 52 8.26 19.51 3.61
N PRO A 53 8.47 20.24 2.49
CA PRO A 53 9.56 19.95 1.54
C PRO A 53 10.95 19.93 2.18
N ASP A 54 11.20 20.86 3.11
CA ASP A 54 12.51 20.98 3.75
C ASP A 54 12.73 19.85 4.79
N GLU A 55 11.71 19.49 5.58
CA GLU A 55 11.76 18.32 6.47
C GLU A 55 12.08 17.02 5.69
N PHE A 56 11.43 16.87 4.53
CA PHE A 56 11.63 15.72 3.66
C PHE A 56 13.07 15.68 3.12
N ALA A 57 13.60 16.81 2.66
CA ALA A 57 14.95 16.91 2.13
C ALA A 57 16.02 16.64 3.21
N GLU A 58 15.86 17.19 4.42
CA GLU A 58 16.76 16.96 5.56
C GLU A 58 16.81 15.49 5.96
N LEU A 59 15.63 14.87 6.07
CA LEU A 59 15.54 13.46 6.44
C LEU A 59 16.27 12.55 5.42
N PHE A 60 16.14 12.81 4.13
CA PHE A 60 16.82 12.03 3.10
C PHE A 60 18.32 12.32 3.02
N ALA A 61 18.74 13.48 3.44
CA ALA A 61 20.17 13.76 3.68
C ALA A 61 20.72 13.01 4.91
N GLY A 62 19.84 12.38 5.70
CA GLY A 62 20.21 11.63 6.90
C GLY A 62 20.35 12.49 8.15
N ARG A 63 19.69 13.64 8.18
CA ARG A 63 19.66 14.58 9.32
C ARG A 63 18.27 14.60 9.97
N ASP A 64 18.22 15.02 11.20
CA ASP A 64 16.98 15.22 11.95
C ASP A 64 16.31 16.51 11.44
N PRO A 65 15.08 16.42 10.86
CA PRO A 65 14.42 17.61 10.31
C PRO A 65 14.04 18.67 11.34
N LEU A 66 13.90 18.27 12.63
CA LEU A 66 13.52 19.16 13.73
C LEU A 66 14.70 19.44 14.67
N GLY A 67 15.91 19.01 14.30
CA GLY A 67 17.13 19.21 15.09
C GLY A 67 18.39 19.10 14.23
N ASP A 68 19.52 19.57 14.74
CA ASP A 68 20.79 19.62 14.00
C ASP A 68 21.60 18.31 14.03
N ARG A 69 21.06 17.22 14.58
CA ARG A 69 21.82 15.98 14.74
C ARG A 69 21.79 15.10 13.51
N PRO A 70 22.91 14.46 13.16
CA PRO A 70 22.90 13.43 12.12
C PRO A 70 22.17 12.16 12.65
N LEU A 71 21.30 11.59 11.85
CA LEU A 71 20.62 10.31 12.12
C LEU A 71 21.42 9.13 11.55
N ARG A 72 22.21 9.36 10.52
CA ARG A 72 23.16 8.39 9.96
C ARG A 72 24.38 9.09 9.40
N MET A 73 25.45 8.34 9.22
CA MET A 73 26.64 8.86 8.51
C MET A 73 26.27 9.21 7.06
N PRO A 74 26.71 10.37 6.57
CA PRO A 74 26.56 10.72 5.17
C PRO A 74 27.13 9.64 4.27
N GLY A 75 26.41 9.33 3.20
CA GLY A 75 26.87 8.41 2.16
C GLY A 75 27.17 9.17 0.88
N GLY A 76 27.99 8.59 -0.01
CA GLY A 76 28.21 9.15 -1.34
C GLY A 76 26.94 9.06 -2.22
N GLU A 77 26.99 9.59 -3.43
CA GLU A 77 25.86 9.67 -4.40
C GLU A 77 25.17 8.32 -4.65
N ARG A 78 25.93 7.21 -4.54
CA ARG A 78 25.40 5.84 -4.71
C ARG A 78 24.76 5.25 -3.46
N ALA A 79 24.83 5.95 -2.33
CA ALA A 79 24.22 5.48 -1.10
C ALA A 79 22.68 5.44 -1.24
N VAL A 80 22.09 4.48 -0.56
CA VAL A 80 20.63 4.42 -0.45
C VAL A 80 20.18 5.55 0.47
N ALA A 81 19.36 6.45 -0.05
CA ALA A 81 18.75 7.53 0.72
C ALA A 81 17.38 7.11 1.28
N GLU A 82 16.63 6.37 0.48
CA GLU A 82 15.26 5.96 0.80
C GLU A 82 14.86 4.68 0.10
N VAL A 83 13.75 4.10 0.54
CA VAL A 83 13.07 2.99 -0.12
C VAL A 83 11.62 3.41 -0.38
N ASP A 84 11.23 3.45 -1.65
CA ASP A 84 9.86 3.68 -2.06
C ASP A 84 9.10 2.36 -2.15
N LEU A 85 8.09 2.22 -1.31
CA LEU A 85 7.16 1.09 -1.27
C LEU A 85 5.86 1.54 -1.95
N LEU A 86 5.70 1.15 -3.21
CA LEU A 86 4.56 1.54 -4.03
C LEU A 86 3.44 0.50 -3.91
N PHE A 87 2.39 0.84 -3.18
CA PHE A 87 1.18 0.03 -3.00
C PHE A 87 0.14 0.40 -4.06
N CYS A 88 -0.09 -0.50 -5.02
CA CYS A 88 -1.05 -0.29 -6.10
C CYS A 88 -2.31 -1.14 -5.89
N ALA A 89 -3.47 -0.52 -5.86
CA ALA A 89 -4.75 -1.21 -5.89
C ALA A 89 -4.97 -1.95 -7.23
N PRO A 90 -5.76 -3.04 -7.26
CA PRO A 90 -6.25 -3.63 -8.49
C PRO A 90 -6.97 -2.61 -9.37
N LYS A 91 -7.08 -2.89 -10.67
CA LYS A 91 -7.76 -1.97 -11.60
C LYS A 91 -9.23 -1.81 -11.24
N SER A 92 -9.92 -2.88 -10.91
CA SER A 92 -11.31 -2.85 -10.45
C SER A 92 -11.50 -1.91 -9.26
N VAL A 93 -10.64 -1.99 -8.26
CA VAL A 93 -10.68 -1.11 -7.07
C VAL A 93 -10.39 0.35 -7.46
N SER A 94 -9.47 0.60 -8.39
CA SER A 94 -9.20 1.94 -8.89
C SER A 94 -10.42 2.54 -9.64
N LEU A 95 -11.16 1.70 -10.37
CA LEU A 95 -12.40 2.12 -11.06
C LEU A 95 -13.51 2.44 -10.05
N LEU A 96 -13.69 1.62 -9.01
CA LEU A 96 -14.65 1.89 -7.92
C LEU A 96 -14.36 3.25 -7.26
N HIS A 97 -13.09 3.52 -6.96
CA HIS A 97 -12.68 4.78 -6.31
C HIS A 97 -12.87 6.00 -7.22
N LEU A 98 -12.59 5.88 -8.52
CA LEU A 98 -12.44 7.04 -9.40
C LEU A 98 -13.66 7.28 -10.30
N LEU A 99 -14.43 6.24 -10.63
CA LEU A 99 -15.62 6.33 -11.49
C LEU A 99 -16.92 6.11 -10.71
N GLY A 100 -16.86 5.47 -9.55
CA GLY A 100 -18.01 5.27 -8.68
C GLY A 100 -18.61 6.59 -8.16
N ASN A 101 -19.76 6.49 -7.50
CA ASN A 101 -20.36 7.61 -6.78
C ASN A 101 -19.48 8.02 -5.58
N ARG A 102 -19.89 9.06 -4.88
CA ARG A 102 -19.12 9.64 -3.76
C ARG A 102 -18.89 8.62 -2.64
N GLU A 103 -19.92 7.93 -2.20
CA GLU A 103 -19.90 6.97 -1.10
C GLU A 103 -18.97 5.78 -1.43
N LEU A 104 -19.07 5.28 -2.65
CA LEU A 104 -18.21 4.20 -3.15
C LEU A 104 -16.74 4.64 -3.23
N SER A 105 -16.50 5.87 -3.69
CA SER A 105 -15.18 6.47 -3.74
C SER A 105 -14.57 6.62 -2.35
N GLU A 106 -15.33 7.15 -1.39
CA GLU A 106 -14.88 7.36 0.00
C GLU A 106 -14.59 6.01 0.70
N ALA A 107 -15.50 5.05 0.61
CA ALA A 107 -15.31 3.71 1.20
C ALA A 107 -14.10 2.99 0.62
N THR A 108 -13.90 3.07 -0.70
CA THR A 108 -12.76 2.44 -1.38
C THR A 108 -11.44 3.12 -1.04
N GLY A 109 -11.43 4.45 -0.96
CA GLY A 109 -10.27 5.24 -0.53
C GLY A 109 -9.86 4.91 0.90
N ALA A 110 -10.84 4.84 1.83
CA ALA A 110 -10.60 4.46 3.21
C ALA A 110 -10.08 3.02 3.36
N ALA A 111 -10.62 2.07 2.57
CA ALA A 111 -10.13 0.69 2.54
C ALA A 111 -8.67 0.61 2.07
N HIS A 112 -8.31 1.36 1.03
CA HIS A 112 -6.94 1.42 0.54
C HIS A 112 -5.98 2.01 1.59
N ALA A 113 -6.37 3.11 2.23
CA ALA A 113 -5.57 3.73 3.29
C ALA A 113 -5.35 2.80 4.48
N ALA A 114 -6.42 2.10 4.94
CA ALA A 114 -6.34 1.11 6.00
C ALA A 114 -5.40 -0.06 5.64
N ALA A 115 -5.48 -0.57 4.40
CA ALA A 115 -4.62 -1.64 3.92
C ALA A 115 -3.13 -1.22 3.84
N VAL A 116 -2.85 0.01 3.43
CA VAL A 116 -1.47 0.56 3.43
C VAL A 116 -0.95 0.69 4.86
N ALA A 117 -1.77 1.19 5.79
CA ALA A 117 -1.40 1.32 7.20
C ALA A 117 -1.14 -0.05 7.85
N ASP A 118 -1.95 -1.06 7.55
CA ASP A 118 -1.78 -2.43 8.05
C ASP A 118 -0.51 -3.08 7.49
N ALA A 119 -0.25 -2.93 6.18
CA ALA A 119 0.99 -3.40 5.57
C ALA A 119 2.24 -2.69 6.13
N ARG A 120 2.16 -1.38 6.42
CA ARG A 120 3.23 -0.64 7.12
C ARG A 120 3.47 -1.23 8.51
N GLY A 121 2.41 -1.50 9.28
CA GLY A 121 2.53 -2.17 10.58
C GLY A 121 3.23 -3.54 10.48
N SER A 122 2.92 -4.33 9.45
CA SER A 122 3.61 -5.59 9.15
C SER A 122 5.10 -5.38 8.81
N LEU A 123 5.42 -4.34 8.02
CA LEU A 123 6.80 -3.95 7.73
C LEU A 123 7.57 -3.65 9.03
N GLU A 124 7.01 -2.84 9.92
CA GLU A 124 7.65 -2.43 11.18
C GLU A 124 7.90 -3.62 12.09
N ARG A 125 6.96 -4.54 12.19
CA ARG A 125 7.11 -5.74 13.03
C ARG A 125 8.12 -6.76 12.48
N SER A 126 8.15 -6.98 11.18
CA SER A 126 8.82 -8.14 10.59
C SER A 126 9.89 -7.80 9.55
N GLY A 127 9.67 -6.75 8.73
CA GLY A 127 10.52 -6.41 7.59
C GLY A 127 11.59 -5.36 7.88
N LEU A 128 11.41 -4.56 8.94
CA LEU A 128 12.34 -3.50 9.31
C LEU A 128 13.36 -4.00 10.34
N GLY A 129 14.57 -3.47 10.28
CA GLY A 129 15.63 -3.77 11.22
C GLY A 129 16.87 -2.95 10.96
N VAL A 130 17.75 -2.88 11.94
CA VAL A 130 19.07 -2.26 11.84
C VAL A 130 20.16 -3.27 12.21
N ARG A 131 21.38 -3.01 11.74
CA ARG A 131 22.54 -3.87 12.03
C ARG A 131 23.51 -3.16 12.97
N ARG A 132 24.08 -3.94 13.90
CA ARG A 132 25.16 -3.50 14.79
C ARG A 132 26.31 -4.47 14.65
N THR A 133 27.49 -3.96 14.29
CA THR A 133 28.71 -4.76 14.23
C THR A 133 29.63 -4.31 15.34
N ARG A 134 29.98 -5.23 16.23
CA ARG A 134 30.92 -5.00 17.34
C ARG A 134 31.84 -6.20 17.47
N GLY A 135 33.16 -5.99 17.49
CA GLY A 135 34.14 -7.07 17.59
C GLY A 135 34.02 -8.10 16.46
N GLY A 136 33.69 -7.68 15.22
CA GLY A 136 33.49 -8.60 14.09
C GLY A 136 32.15 -9.34 14.07
N VAL A 137 31.34 -9.27 15.12
CA VAL A 137 30.02 -9.91 15.21
C VAL A 137 28.92 -8.92 14.82
N THR A 138 28.12 -9.28 13.80
CA THR A 138 26.95 -8.50 13.38
C THR A 138 25.69 -9.05 14.03
N ARG A 139 24.94 -8.17 14.70
CA ARG A 139 23.62 -8.45 15.28
C ARG A 139 22.55 -7.63 14.55
N HIS A 140 21.40 -8.25 14.34
CA HIS A 140 20.21 -7.59 13.81
C HIS A 140 19.29 -7.19 14.97
N LEU A 141 18.93 -5.92 15.03
CA LEU A 141 18.05 -5.38 16.08
C LEU A 141 16.72 -4.95 15.45
N ALA A 142 15.66 -5.06 16.25
CA ALA A 142 14.39 -4.43 15.96
C ALA A 142 14.50 -2.90 16.05
N THR A 143 13.52 -2.20 15.52
CA THR A 143 13.47 -0.73 15.46
C THR A 143 12.23 -0.19 16.15
N THR A 144 12.23 1.10 16.47
CA THR A 144 11.04 1.83 16.95
C THR A 144 10.00 2.06 15.86
N GLY A 145 10.31 1.72 14.60
CA GLY A 145 9.44 1.84 13.44
C GLY A 145 10.09 2.56 12.26
N ALA A 146 9.33 2.71 11.19
CA ALA A 146 9.77 3.42 9.99
C ALA A 146 9.67 4.94 10.19
N VAL A 147 10.63 5.67 9.61
CA VAL A 147 10.48 7.10 9.34
C VAL A 147 10.03 7.21 7.89
N ALA A 148 8.76 7.53 7.66
CA ALA A 148 8.16 7.44 6.33
C ALA A 148 7.13 8.52 6.06
N ALA A 149 6.94 8.84 4.77
CA ALA A 149 5.88 9.70 4.26
C ALA A 149 5.01 8.93 3.27
N GLY A 150 3.70 9.08 3.38
CA GLY A 150 2.70 8.48 2.49
C GLY A 150 2.15 9.51 1.51
N PHE A 151 2.19 9.21 0.21
CA PHE A 151 1.65 10.06 -0.87
C PHE A 151 0.64 9.25 -1.67
N VAL A 152 -0.63 9.66 -1.61
CA VAL A 152 -1.73 8.99 -2.32
C VAL A 152 -1.91 9.62 -3.69
N HIS A 153 -1.79 8.81 -4.73
CA HIS A 153 -2.03 9.22 -6.11
C HIS A 153 -3.22 8.46 -6.70
N ARG A 154 -3.97 9.14 -7.57
CA ARG A 154 -5.19 8.63 -8.20
C ARG A 154 -5.03 8.32 -9.67
N THR A 155 -3.93 8.77 -10.28
CA THR A 155 -3.70 8.66 -11.72
C THR A 155 -2.41 7.93 -12.03
N SER A 156 -2.40 7.19 -13.14
CA SER A 156 -1.14 6.74 -13.75
C SER A 156 -0.48 7.91 -14.50
N ARG A 157 0.77 7.73 -14.93
CA ARG A 157 1.47 8.73 -15.80
C ARG A 157 0.74 9.02 -17.11
N ALA A 158 -0.02 8.06 -17.62
CA ALA A 158 -0.85 8.23 -18.80
C ALA A 158 -2.27 8.72 -18.45
N LEU A 159 -2.45 9.32 -17.28
CA LEU A 159 -3.70 9.88 -16.79
C LEU A 159 -4.88 8.90 -16.77
N TYR A 160 -4.62 7.59 -16.60
CA TYR A 160 -5.67 6.60 -16.38
C TYR A 160 -5.97 6.42 -14.89
N PRO A 161 -7.20 6.00 -14.55
CA PRO A 161 -7.57 5.66 -13.17
C PRO A 161 -6.58 4.67 -12.55
N HIS A 162 -5.90 5.07 -11.48
CA HIS A 162 -4.90 4.23 -10.82
C HIS A 162 -4.68 4.67 -9.37
N LEU A 163 -5.43 4.06 -8.46
CA LEU A 163 -5.27 4.31 -7.03
C LEU A 163 -4.00 3.63 -6.53
N HIS A 164 -3.08 4.42 -6.00
CA HIS A 164 -1.84 3.90 -5.41
C HIS A 164 -1.26 4.85 -4.37
N THR A 165 -0.45 4.30 -3.47
CA THR A 165 0.26 5.06 -2.45
C THR A 165 1.75 4.79 -2.54
N HIS A 166 2.56 5.84 -2.63
CA HIS A 166 3.97 5.79 -2.36
C HIS A 166 4.18 5.93 -0.85
N LEU A 167 4.66 4.87 -0.20
CA LEU A 167 5.17 4.93 1.16
C LEU A 167 6.68 5.05 1.08
N VAL A 168 7.17 6.27 1.18
CA VAL A 168 8.59 6.59 1.05
C VAL A 168 9.24 6.55 2.41
N ALA A 169 10.01 5.49 2.68
CA ALA A 169 10.71 5.29 3.92
C ALA A 169 12.16 5.78 3.80
N ALA A 170 12.56 6.71 4.65
CA ALA A 170 13.94 7.13 4.74
C ALA A 170 14.84 5.95 5.14
N ASN A 171 16.06 5.91 4.60
CA ASN A 171 17.03 4.88 4.97
C ASN A 171 17.65 5.17 6.34
N VAL A 172 16.78 5.31 7.34
CA VAL A 172 17.16 5.57 8.73
C VAL A 172 16.10 4.99 9.67
N ALA A 173 16.54 4.38 10.77
CA ALA A 173 15.68 3.95 11.84
C ALA A 173 16.44 3.96 13.18
N GLN A 174 15.71 4.15 14.28
CA GLN A 174 16.25 3.98 15.61
C GLN A 174 16.11 2.52 16.02
N GLY A 175 17.21 1.89 16.38
CA GLY A 175 17.20 0.56 16.99
C GLY A 175 16.62 0.59 18.39
N VAL A 176 16.21 -0.57 18.91
CA VAL A 176 15.76 -0.72 20.32
C VAL A 176 16.84 -0.35 21.34
N ASP A 177 18.09 -0.18 20.90
CA ASP A 177 19.23 0.34 21.64
C ASP A 177 19.28 1.89 21.69
N GLY A 178 18.29 2.57 21.12
CA GLY A 178 18.20 4.03 21.04
C GLY A 178 19.08 4.67 19.96
N VAL A 179 19.91 3.90 19.26
CA VAL A 179 20.87 4.42 18.27
C VAL A 179 20.25 4.49 16.89
N TRP A 180 20.36 5.65 16.25
CA TRP A 180 19.95 5.84 14.84
C TRP A 180 20.99 5.30 13.88
N SER A 181 20.55 4.66 12.80
CA SER A 181 21.42 4.19 11.71
C SER A 181 20.62 3.81 10.46
N ALA A 182 21.32 3.48 9.38
CA ALA A 182 20.68 2.97 8.17
C ALA A 182 19.90 1.66 8.44
N ILE A 183 18.76 1.51 7.78
CA ILE A 183 17.95 0.29 7.82
C ILE A 183 18.68 -0.88 7.12
N ASP A 184 18.37 -2.11 7.54
CA ASP A 184 18.80 -3.30 6.82
C ASP A 184 17.90 -3.57 5.61
N THR A 185 18.25 -2.95 4.48
CA THR A 185 17.49 -3.10 3.24
C THR A 185 17.41 -4.54 2.75
N ARG A 186 18.39 -5.40 3.07
CA ARG A 186 18.34 -6.83 2.70
C ARG A 186 17.17 -7.53 3.36
N ARG A 187 16.92 -7.23 4.65
CA ARG A 187 15.79 -7.75 5.40
C ARG A 187 14.48 -7.26 4.78
N LEU A 188 14.36 -5.98 4.47
CA LEU A 188 13.18 -5.41 3.81
C LEU A 188 12.90 -6.11 2.47
N PHE A 189 13.92 -6.29 1.63
CA PHE A 189 13.76 -6.98 0.34
C PHE A 189 13.37 -8.45 0.49
N ALA A 190 13.87 -9.14 1.51
CA ALA A 190 13.48 -10.51 1.81
C ALA A 190 11.96 -10.60 2.16
N HIS A 191 11.42 -9.59 2.85
CA HIS A 191 10.01 -9.54 3.25
C HIS A 191 9.07 -8.92 2.21
N ARG A 192 9.57 -8.37 1.09
CA ARG A 192 8.75 -7.63 0.12
C ARG A 192 7.52 -8.41 -0.38
N ARG A 193 7.63 -9.74 -0.51
CA ARG A 193 6.55 -10.61 -0.96
C ARG A 193 5.45 -10.70 0.09
N ALA A 194 5.83 -10.91 1.35
CA ALA A 194 4.91 -10.93 2.47
C ALA A 194 4.19 -9.57 2.64
N LEU A 195 4.92 -8.47 2.51
CA LEU A 195 4.34 -7.13 2.58
C LEU A 195 3.31 -6.88 1.47
N GLY A 196 3.61 -7.34 0.25
CA GLY A 196 2.66 -7.25 -0.86
C GLY A 196 1.39 -8.06 -0.60
N ALA A 197 1.53 -9.28 -0.06
CA ALA A 197 0.41 -10.14 0.30
C ALA A 197 -0.39 -9.58 1.48
N ALA A 198 0.26 -9.01 2.48
CA ALA A 198 -0.39 -8.35 3.60
C ALA A 198 -1.27 -7.18 3.12
N TYR A 199 -0.73 -6.30 2.26
CA TYR A 199 -1.51 -5.24 1.64
C TYR A 199 -2.69 -5.78 0.81
N ASP A 200 -2.44 -6.74 -0.10
CA ASP A 200 -3.47 -7.27 -0.99
C ASP A 200 -4.58 -8.00 -0.18
N ALA A 201 -4.22 -8.72 0.89
CA ALA A 201 -5.18 -9.40 1.78
C ALA A 201 -5.96 -8.40 2.64
N SER A 202 -5.29 -7.41 3.22
CA SER A 202 -5.94 -6.37 4.03
C SER A 202 -6.90 -5.53 3.18
N LEU A 203 -6.53 -5.16 1.95
CA LEU A 203 -7.41 -4.45 1.03
C LEU A 203 -8.69 -5.24 0.73
N ARG A 204 -8.56 -6.56 0.48
CA ARG A 204 -9.73 -7.42 0.31
C ARG A 204 -10.60 -7.45 1.56
N ARG A 205 -9.99 -7.60 2.74
CA ARG A 205 -10.70 -7.60 4.01
C ARG A 205 -11.50 -6.32 4.21
N GLU A 206 -10.84 -5.17 4.07
CA GLU A 206 -11.46 -3.86 4.24
C GLU A 206 -12.61 -3.60 3.26
N LEU A 207 -12.46 -3.97 1.98
CA LEU A 207 -13.52 -3.81 0.99
C LEU A 207 -14.67 -4.80 1.19
N THR A 208 -14.39 -6.04 1.62
CA THR A 208 -15.44 -7.00 1.97
C THR A 208 -16.25 -6.51 3.16
N GLU A 209 -15.62 -5.97 4.21
CA GLU A 209 -16.31 -5.45 5.39
C GLU A 209 -17.11 -4.19 5.09
N ARG A 210 -16.54 -3.24 4.35
CA ARG A 210 -17.18 -1.94 4.08
C ARG A 210 -18.29 -2.03 3.04
N LEU A 211 -18.04 -2.78 1.96
CA LEU A 211 -18.89 -2.77 0.78
C LEU A 211 -19.55 -4.14 0.50
N GLY A 212 -19.13 -5.22 1.17
CA GLY A 212 -19.63 -6.56 0.90
C GLY A 212 -19.35 -7.01 -0.54
N VAL A 213 -18.21 -6.62 -1.13
CA VAL A 213 -17.84 -7.02 -2.50
C VAL A 213 -17.45 -8.49 -2.56
N ALA A 214 -17.75 -9.13 -3.68
CA ALA A 214 -17.25 -10.47 -4.02
C ALA A 214 -15.90 -10.37 -4.75
N TRP A 215 -15.10 -11.41 -4.64
CA TRP A 215 -13.77 -11.49 -5.23
C TRP A 215 -13.66 -12.66 -6.22
N GLN A 216 -12.92 -12.44 -7.29
CA GLN A 216 -12.58 -13.46 -8.27
C GLN A 216 -11.09 -13.43 -8.59
N GLN A 217 -10.54 -14.57 -8.97
CA GLN A 217 -9.15 -14.63 -9.44
C GLN A 217 -9.12 -14.45 -10.97
N GLY A 218 -8.29 -13.50 -11.41
CA GLY A 218 -7.99 -13.35 -12.82
C GLY A 218 -7.03 -14.43 -13.34
N PRO A 219 -6.72 -14.44 -14.65
CA PRO A 219 -5.85 -15.44 -15.29
C PRO A 219 -4.44 -15.53 -14.67
N THR A 220 -3.97 -14.46 -14.03
CA THR A 220 -2.66 -14.40 -13.36
C THR A 220 -2.71 -14.87 -11.89
N GLY A 221 -3.85 -15.38 -11.41
CA GLY A 221 -4.08 -15.75 -10.04
C GLY A 221 -4.21 -14.58 -9.07
N ARG A 222 -4.35 -13.36 -9.59
CA ARG A 222 -4.59 -12.16 -8.77
C ARG A 222 -6.06 -11.99 -8.50
N TRP A 223 -6.36 -11.53 -7.29
CA TRP A 223 -7.71 -11.17 -6.89
C TRP A 223 -8.14 -9.84 -7.48
N ASP A 224 -9.35 -9.80 -8.01
CA ASP A 224 -10.03 -8.62 -8.54
C ASP A 224 -11.48 -8.61 -8.06
N VAL A 225 -12.12 -7.45 -8.01
CA VAL A 225 -13.53 -7.34 -7.61
C VAL A 225 -14.40 -7.99 -8.68
N ALA A 226 -15.26 -8.92 -8.27
CA ALA A 226 -16.21 -9.59 -9.16
C ALA A 226 -17.34 -8.64 -9.57
N GLY A 227 -17.93 -8.87 -10.75
CA GLY A 227 -19.07 -8.12 -11.24
C GLY A 227 -18.76 -6.78 -11.91
N ILE A 228 -17.49 -6.40 -12.04
CA ILE A 228 -17.10 -5.25 -12.88
C ILE A 228 -16.93 -5.69 -14.31
N ASP A 229 -17.51 -4.92 -15.24
CA ASP A 229 -17.42 -5.22 -16.66
C ASP A 229 -15.96 -5.32 -17.12
N PRO A 230 -15.56 -6.45 -17.73
CA PRO A 230 -14.21 -6.62 -18.27
C PRO A 230 -13.84 -5.60 -19.35
N VAL A 231 -14.82 -5.08 -20.12
CA VAL A 231 -14.59 -4.05 -21.14
C VAL A 231 -14.17 -2.75 -20.46
N LEU A 232 -14.86 -2.35 -19.38
CA LEU A 232 -14.50 -1.17 -18.59
C LEU A 232 -13.08 -1.31 -18.01
N THR A 233 -12.74 -2.48 -17.49
CA THR A 233 -11.40 -2.76 -16.97
C THR A 233 -10.32 -2.66 -18.06
N ARG A 234 -10.58 -3.22 -19.26
CA ARG A 234 -9.66 -3.14 -20.41
C ARG A 234 -9.49 -1.72 -20.93
N LEU A 235 -10.59 -0.96 -21.03
CA LEU A 235 -10.59 0.44 -21.49
C LEU A 235 -9.56 1.30 -20.76
N PHE A 236 -9.44 1.08 -19.44
CA PHE A 236 -8.51 1.83 -18.60
C PHE A 236 -7.20 1.10 -18.26
N SER A 237 -6.92 -0.04 -18.90
CA SER A 237 -5.68 -0.82 -18.75
C SER A 237 -4.76 -0.76 -19.97
N GLN A 238 -4.97 0.16 -20.89
CA GLN A 238 -4.32 0.21 -22.21
C GLN A 238 -2.78 0.26 -22.16
N ARG A 239 -2.18 0.86 -21.11
CA ARG A 239 -0.72 0.85 -20.98
C ARG A 239 -0.14 -0.57 -20.83
N ALA A 240 -0.85 -1.48 -20.18
CA ALA A 240 -0.44 -2.89 -20.14
C ALA A 240 -0.59 -3.56 -21.51
N ALA A 241 -1.65 -3.20 -22.24
CA ALA A 241 -1.91 -3.70 -23.59
C ALA A 241 -0.89 -3.17 -24.60
N SER A 242 -0.54 -1.88 -24.60
CA SER A 242 0.49 -1.33 -25.50
C SER A 242 1.87 -1.94 -25.27
N ILE A 243 2.25 -2.22 -24.02
CA ILE A 243 3.49 -2.93 -23.72
C ILE A 243 3.45 -4.38 -24.18
N ASP A 244 2.32 -5.07 -24.04
CA ASP A 244 2.16 -6.44 -24.50
C ASP A 244 2.13 -6.51 -26.04
N GLU A 245 1.55 -5.53 -26.71
CA GLU A 245 1.55 -5.38 -28.18
C GLU A 245 2.97 -5.14 -28.71
N GLN A 246 3.73 -4.22 -28.13
CA GLN A 246 5.15 -3.99 -28.49
C GLN A 246 6.03 -5.23 -28.28
N LEU A 247 5.67 -6.08 -27.31
CA LEU A 247 6.39 -7.31 -27.03
C LEU A 247 5.85 -8.51 -27.83
N SER A 248 4.67 -8.41 -28.45
CA SER A 248 4.05 -9.52 -29.18
C SER A 248 4.79 -9.90 -30.47
N GLY A 249 5.52 -8.94 -31.07
CA GLY A 249 6.38 -9.18 -32.24
C GLY A 249 7.77 -9.71 -31.91
N VAL A 250 8.10 -9.96 -30.62
CA VAL A 250 9.43 -10.40 -30.17
C VAL A 250 9.35 -11.82 -29.64
N ALA A 251 10.29 -12.68 -30.03
CA ALA A 251 10.35 -14.08 -29.60
C ALA A 251 10.27 -14.23 -28.07
N ASP A 252 9.74 -15.36 -27.58
CA ASP A 252 9.42 -15.61 -26.15
C ASP A 252 10.58 -15.32 -25.16
N VAL A 253 11.82 -15.51 -25.60
CA VAL A 253 13.02 -15.17 -24.82
C VAL A 253 13.12 -13.67 -24.51
N ALA A 254 12.44 -12.82 -25.28
CA ALA A 254 12.46 -11.37 -25.12
C ALA A 254 11.40 -10.84 -24.13
N ARG A 255 10.45 -11.66 -23.67
CA ARG A 255 9.40 -11.30 -22.70
C ARG A 255 9.85 -11.37 -21.24
N THR A 256 11.16 -11.29 -20.99
CA THR A 256 11.69 -11.30 -19.62
C THR A 256 11.18 -10.09 -18.82
N PRO A 257 11.03 -10.23 -17.47
CA PRO A 257 10.66 -9.12 -16.60
C PRO A 257 11.52 -7.87 -16.76
N GLY A 258 12.80 -8.05 -17.12
CA GLY A 258 13.75 -6.95 -17.38
C GLY A 258 13.40 -6.15 -18.64
N ARG A 259 13.02 -6.80 -19.73
CA ARG A 259 12.63 -6.12 -20.97
C ARG A 259 11.27 -5.46 -20.89
N ARG A 260 10.28 -6.08 -20.22
CA ARG A 260 9.02 -5.40 -19.86
C ARG A 260 9.29 -4.15 -19.04
N ARG A 261 10.26 -4.20 -18.13
CA ARG A 261 10.68 -3.03 -17.34
C ARG A 261 11.34 -1.97 -18.21
N ALA A 262 12.17 -2.35 -19.17
CA ALA A 262 12.79 -1.41 -20.11
C ALA A 262 11.76 -0.75 -21.03
N ALA A 263 10.85 -1.52 -21.65
CA ALA A 263 9.74 -0.98 -22.45
C ALA A 263 8.86 -0.03 -21.63
N PHE A 264 8.61 -0.36 -20.35
CA PHE A 264 7.89 0.50 -19.42
C PHE A 264 8.59 1.86 -19.16
N HIS A 265 9.91 1.94 -19.30
CA HIS A 265 10.68 3.17 -19.13
C HIS A 265 10.81 4.00 -20.42
N VAL A 266 10.76 3.37 -21.60
CA VAL A 266 10.89 4.06 -22.89
C VAL A 266 9.62 4.87 -23.23
N GLU A 267 8.43 4.35 -22.93
CA GLU A 267 7.15 5.06 -23.11
C GLU A 267 6.79 5.92 -21.88
N ARG A 268 7.59 6.91 -21.56
CA ARG A 268 7.23 7.90 -20.55
C ARG A 268 6.64 9.14 -21.23
N PRO A 269 5.30 9.26 -21.40
CA PRO A 269 4.73 10.54 -21.79
C PRO A 269 5.07 11.59 -20.73
N GLY A 270 5.30 12.82 -21.18
CA GLY A 270 5.37 13.97 -20.29
C GLY A 270 4.13 14.01 -19.41
N LYS A 271 4.26 14.47 -18.17
CA LYS A 271 3.09 14.65 -17.29
C LYS A 271 2.34 15.90 -17.74
N ASP A 272 1.03 15.76 -17.94
CA ASP A 272 0.10 16.87 -18.09
C ASP A 272 -0.13 17.50 -16.70
N THR A 273 0.21 18.76 -16.55
CA THR A 273 0.12 19.53 -15.30
C THR A 273 -1.20 20.32 -15.19
N ASP A 274 -1.94 20.43 -16.28
CA ASP A 274 -3.12 21.30 -16.36
C ASP A 274 -4.43 20.56 -16.01
N SER A 275 -4.38 19.22 -15.91
CA SER A 275 -5.54 18.42 -15.57
C SER A 275 -5.80 18.37 -14.06
N THR A 276 -7.08 18.48 -13.68
CA THR A 276 -7.54 18.23 -12.31
C THR A 276 -8.08 16.80 -12.18
N VAL A 277 -8.06 16.22 -10.98
CA VAL A 277 -8.66 14.89 -10.74
C VAL A 277 -10.13 14.87 -11.12
N GLU A 278 -10.89 15.94 -10.86
CA GLU A 278 -12.32 16.02 -11.20
C GLU A 278 -12.54 16.16 -12.72
N GLY A 279 -11.73 16.95 -13.41
CA GLY A 279 -11.75 17.03 -14.88
C GLY A 279 -11.47 15.67 -15.52
N LEU A 280 -10.49 14.94 -14.99
CA LEU A 280 -10.18 13.59 -15.44
C LEU A 280 -11.33 12.60 -15.16
N ARG A 281 -11.99 12.68 -14.00
CA ARG A 281 -13.18 11.85 -13.69
C ARG A 281 -14.29 12.05 -14.73
N THR A 282 -14.55 13.31 -15.07
CA THR A 282 -15.54 13.65 -16.10
C THR A 282 -15.15 13.07 -17.48
N ALA A 283 -13.89 13.24 -17.87
CA ALA A 283 -13.38 12.69 -19.13
C ALA A 283 -13.44 11.15 -19.16
N TRP A 284 -13.12 10.47 -18.08
CA TRP A 284 -13.20 9.01 -18.00
C TRP A 284 -14.64 8.50 -18.07
N ARG A 285 -15.60 9.16 -17.39
CA ARG A 285 -17.03 8.79 -17.48
C ARG A 285 -17.55 8.96 -18.88
N ARG A 286 -17.23 10.08 -19.54
CA ARG A 286 -17.58 10.28 -20.95
C ARG A 286 -17.02 9.20 -21.84
N ARG A 287 -15.74 8.85 -21.69
CA ARG A 287 -15.09 7.78 -22.46
C ARG A 287 -15.72 6.40 -22.23
N ALA A 288 -16.22 6.11 -21.04
CA ALA A 288 -16.98 4.90 -20.77
C ALA A 288 -18.34 4.94 -21.47
N ALA A 289 -19.05 6.07 -21.39
CA ALA A 289 -20.34 6.27 -22.04
C ALA A 289 -20.26 6.19 -23.57
N ASP A 290 -19.16 6.62 -24.20
CA ASP A 290 -18.90 6.47 -25.64
C ASP A 290 -18.86 4.99 -26.10
N LEU A 291 -18.77 4.04 -25.16
CA LEU A 291 -18.82 2.59 -25.37
C LEU A 291 -20.04 1.94 -24.73
N ASP A 292 -21.10 2.70 -24.46
CA ASP A 292 -22.32 2.25 -23.80
C ASP A 292 -22.08 1.63 -22.39
N LEU A 293 -20.99 2.03 -21.71
CA LEU A 293 -20.66 1.56 -20.36
C LEU A 293 -21.12 2.58 -19.33
N ASP A 294 -22.15 2.24 -18.55
CA ASP A 294 -22.62 3.09 -17.46
C ASP A 294 -21.78 2.89 -16.20
N THR A 295 -21.08 3.93 -15.79
CA THR A 295 -20.28 3.89 -14.55
C THR A 295 -21.14 3.90 -13.28
N ALA A 296 -22.45 4.25 -13.35
CA ALA A 296 -23.39 4.11 -12.26
C ALA A 296 -23.58 2.62 -11.88
N ASP A 297 -23.42 1.70 -12.80
CA ASP A 297 -23.50 0.27 -12.56
C ASP A 297 -22.43 -0.28 -11.62
N LEU A 298 -21.36 0.47 -11.36
CA LEU A 298 -20.34 0.10 -10.39
C LEU A 298 -20.92 -0.10 -8.98
N VAL A 299 -22.06 0.54 -8.64
CA VAL A 299 -22.73 0.31 -7.36
C VAL A 299 -23.30 -1.11 -7.21
N ARG A 300 -23.51 -1.83 -8.32
CA ARG A 300 -24.09 -3.18 -8.30
C ARG A 300 -23.16 -4.22 -7.66
N VAL A 301 -21.86 -3.94 -7.55
CA VAL A 301 -20.91 -4.85 -6.87
C VAL A 301 -21.07 -4.84 -5.35
N VAL A 302 -21.74 -3.83 -4.79
CA VAL A 302 -21.97 -3.71 -3.35
C VAL A 302 -22.93 -4.81 -2.87
N GLY A 303 -22.50 -5.57 -1.89
CA GLY A 303 -23.28 -6.65 -1.28
C GLY A 303 -23.23 -7.98 -2.04
N LEU A 304 -22.54 -8.08 -3.18
CA LEU A 304 -22.42 -9.35 -3.92
C LEU A 304 -21.70 -10.46 -3.12
N GLY A 305 -20.78 -10.07 -2.22
CA GLY A 305 -20.01 -10.98 -1.36
C GLY A 305 -20.62 -11.19 0.03
N ARG A 306 -21.84 -10.74 0.28
CA ARG A 306 -22.55 -10.97 1.55
C ARG A 306 -23.01 -12.41 1.66
N VAL A 307 -22.10 -13.27 2.05
CA VAL A 307 -22.37 -14.59 2.61
C VAL A 307 -22.21 -14.47 4.11
N ALA A 308 -23.08 -15.18 4.87
CA ALA A 308 -23.19 -15.19 6.34
C ALA A 308 -21.88 -14.97 7.12
N PRO A 309 -21.93 -14.50 8.37
CA PRO A 309 -20.79 -14.02 9.14
C PRO A 309 -19.84 -15.13 9.64
N ALA A 310 -19.39 -16.00 8.75
CA ALA A 310 -18.20 -16.79 9.00
C ALA A 310 -17.01 -15.81 8.93
N GLY A 311 -16.22 -15.73 10.00
CA GLY A 311 -15.00 -14.92 10.05
C GLY A 311 -14.07 -15.21 8.87
N PRO A 312 -12.98 -14.44 8.73
CA PRO A 312 -12.07 -14.59 7.60
C PRO A 312 -11.55 -16.02 7.51
N THR A 313 -11.67 -16.62 6.35
CA THR A 313 -11.39 -18.06 6.12
C THR A 313 -10.22 -18.19 5.15
N VAL A 314 -9.29 -19.07 5.45
CA VAL A 314 -8.24 -19.53 4.55
C VAL A 314 -8.65 -20.87 3.96
N HIS A 315 -8.73 -20.98 2.66
CA HIS A 315 -9.06 -22.23 1.99
C HIS A 315 -7.83 -23.14 1.96
N ARG A 316 -7.93 -24.27 2.69
CA ARG A 316 -6.83 -25.22 2.82
C ARG A 316 -6.31 -25.74 1.48
N ASP A 317 -7.22 -26.15 0.59
CA ASP A 317 -6.85 -26.75 -0.70
C ASP A 317 -6.11 -25.76 -1.60
N GLU A 318 -6.53 -24.49 -1.59
CA GLU A 318 -5.85 -23.41 -2.31
C GLU A 318 -4.45 -23.13 -1.69
N LEU A 319 -4.36 -23.15 -0.36
CA LEU A 319 -3.09 -22.98 0.35
C LEU A 319 -2.15 -24.15 0.06
N SER A 320 -2.63 -25.39 0.14
CA SER A 320 -1.87 -26.60 -0.19
C SER A 320 -1.35 -26.57 -1.62
N ALA A 321 -2.23 -26.26 -2.60
CA ALA A 321 -1.84 -26.14 -4.00
C ALA A 321 -0.75 -25.06 -4.21
N ARG A 322 -0.81 -23.93 -3.50
CA ARG A 322 0.21 -22.89 -3.55
C ARG A 322 1.54 -23.34 -2.98
N LEU A 323 1.52 -24.03 -1.85
CA LEU A 323 2.72 -24.55 -1.22
C LEU A 323 3.37 -25.66 -2.04
N VAL A 324 2.59 -26.55 -2.66
CA VAL A 324 3.09 -27.56 -3.60
C VAL A 324 3.78 -26.90 -4.80
N ARG A 325 3.20 -25.84 -5.36
CA ARG A 325 3.86 -25.08 -6.43
C ARG A 325 5.17 -24.40 -5.98
N LEU A 326 5.25 -23.97 -4.72
CA LEU A 326 6.48 -23.44 -4.13
C LEU A 326 7.51 -24.53 -3.91
N ALA A 327 7.09 -25.73 -3.46
CA ALA A 327 7.96 -26.89 -3.25
C ALA A 327 8.73 -27.28 -4.50
N GLY A 328 8.11 -27.21 -5.67
CA GLY A 328 8.77 -27.45 -6.96
C GLY A 328 9.87 -26.44 -7.30
N ARG A 329 9.97 -25.32 -6.57
CA ARG A 329 10.94 -24.24 -6.81
C ARG A 329 11.96 -24.10 -5.68
N GLN A 330 11.57 -24.44 -4.46
CA GLN A 330 12.40 -24.31 -3.26
C GLN A 330 12.04 -25.36 -2.21
N PRO A 331 13.05 -26.10 -1.71
CA PRO A 331 12.80 -27.21 -0.75
C PRO A 331 12.42 -26.73 0.65
N THR A 332 12.71 -25.48 0.98
CA THR A 332 12.40 -24.89 2.28
C THR A 332 11.72 -23.52 2.13
N LEU A 333 10.79 -23.23 3.02
CA LEU A 333 10.03 -21.99 3.10
C LEU A 333 10.50 -21.15 4.28
N GLY A 334 10.57 -19.84 4.09
CA GLY A 334 10.68 -18.89 5.18
C GLY A 334 9.29 -18.41 5.61
N ARG A 335 9.21 -17.77 6.78
CA ARG A 335 7.95 -17.15 7.27
C ARG A 335 7.30 -16.23 6.23
N ALA A 336 8.09 -15.44 5.51
CA ALA A 336 7.60 -14.52 4.49
C ALA A 336 6.90 -15.24 3.32
N ASP A 337 7.34 -16.43 2.95
CA ASP A 337 6.70 -17.25 1.92
C ASP A 337 5.34 -17.77 2.39
N LEU A 338 5.25 -18.16 3.66
CA LEU A 338 4.01 -18.63 4.26
C LEU A 338 2.98 -17.51 4.43
N VAL A 339 3.40 -16.33 4.89
CA VAL A 339 2.52 -15.14 4.96
C VAL A 339 1.93 -14.84 3.57
N ALA A 340 2.76 -14.90 2.53
CA ALA A 340 2.30 -14.68 1.16
C ALA A 340 1.29 -15.77 0.70
N ALA A 341 1.59 -17.03 0.99
CA ALA A 341 0.72 -18.13 0.58
C ALA A 341 -0.64 -18.10 1.30
N VAL A 342 -0.65 -17.85 2.62
CA VAL A 342 -1.87 -17.71 3.44
C VAL A 342 -2.71 -16.52 2.98
N GLY A 343 -2.07 -15.35 2.78
CA GLY A 343 -2.77 -14.16 2.30
C GLY A 343 -3.44 -14.35 0.95
N ASP A 344 -2.77 -15.01 0.04
CA ASP A 344 -3.31 -15.33 -1.29
C ASP A 344 -4.43 -16.41 -1.25
N ALA A 345 -4.43 -17.30 -0.26
CA ALA A 345 -5.44 -18.36 -0.08
C ALA A 345 -6.68 -17.92 0.70
N ALA A 346 -6.77 -16.64 1.08
CA ALA A 346 -7.90 -16.04 1.79
C ALA A 346 -8.74 -15.20 0.81
N PRO A 347 -9.88 -15.68 0.28
CA PRO A 347 -10.66 -14.95 -0.72
C PRO A 347 -11.16 -13.58 -0.21
N THR A 348 -11.73 -13.53 0.99
CA THR A 348 -12.23 -12.30 1.61
C THR A 348 -11.14 -11.46 2.29
N GLY A 349 -9.88 -11.92 2.22
CA GLY A 349 -8.74 -11.26 2.81
C GLY A 349 -8.57 -11.47 4.30
N LEU A 350 -7.44 -10.99 4.82
CA LEU A 350 -7.02 -11.05 6.22
C LEU A 350 -6.24 -9.79 6.56
N ARG A 351 -6.37 -9.27 7.76
CA ARG A 351 -5.44 -8.26 8.29
C ARG A 351 -4.09 -8.88 8.60
N SER A 352 -3.04 -8.09 8.65
CA SER A 352 -1.67 -8.58 8.86
C SER A 352 -1.50 -9.34 10.18
N ALA A 353 -2.20 -8.94 11.24
CA ALA A 353 -2.20 -9.67 12.51
C ALA A 353 -2.86 -11.05 12.39
N GLU A 354 -3.95 -11.17 11.63
CA GLU A 354 -4.63 -12.44 11.37
C GLU A 354 -3.77 -13.37 10.50
N LEU A 355 -3.05 -12.79 9.52
CA LEU A 355 -2.05 -13.50 8.71
C LEU A 355 -0.93 -14.07 9.58
N ASP A 356 -0.35 -13.21 10.42
CA ASP A 356 0.73 -13.60 11.33
C ASP A 356 0.27 -14.71 12.29
N ALA A 357 -0.89 -14.56 12.92
CA ALA A 357 -1.45 -15.57 13.83
C ALA A 357 -1.76 -16.91 13.13
N THR A 358 -2.22 -16.85 11.86
CA THR A 358 -2.48 -18.07 11.09
C THR A 358 -1.17 -18.78 10.74
N VAL A 359 -0.14 -18.05 10.34
CA VAL A 359 1.19 -18.60 10.05
C VAL A 359 1.82 -19.17 11.32
N ASP A 360 1.69 -18.50 12.48
CA ASP A 360 2.23 -18.99 13.76
C ASP A 360 1.57 -20.32 14.17
N ARG A 361 0.26 -20.45 14.01
CA ARG A 361 -0.43 -21.72 14.26
C ARG A 361 0.06 -22.85 13.35
N LEU A 362 0.26 -22.56 12.06
CA LEU A 362 0.80 -23.55 11.12
C LEU A 362 2.22 -23.95 11.52
N LEU A 363 3.06 -23.00 11.88
CA LEU A 363 4.46 -23.24 12.22
C LEU A 363 4.66 -23.89 13.59
N GLY A 364 3.74 -23.67 14.54
CA GLY A 364 3.77 -24.29 15.86
C GLY A 364 3.67 -25.82 15.82
N THR A 365 3.19 -26.37 14.71
CA THR A 365 3.02 -27.82 14.49
C THR A 365 4.07 -28.43 13.57
N VAL A 366 4.96 -27.62 12.96
CA VAL A 366 5.98 -28.08 12.00
C VAL A 366 7.38 -27.93 12.60
N PRO A 367 8.20 -28.98 12.64
CA PRO A 367 9.58 -28.86 13.11
C PRO A 367 10.40 -27.95 12.20
N SER A 368 11.18 -27.04 12.81
CA SER A 368 12.09 -26.17 12.05
C SER A 368 13.32 -26.95 11.58
N THR A 369 13.82 -26.60 10.39
CA THR A 369 15.04 -27.24 9.84
C THR A 369 16.29 -26.60 10.44
N GLY A 370 16.60 -26.84 11.71
CA GLY A 370 17.91 -26.57 12.32
C GLY A 370 18.03 -25.31 13.18
N SER A 371 19.15 -25.26 13.92
CA SER A 371 19.52 -24.24 14.92
C SER A 371 20.68 -23.33 14.44
N GLY A 372 20.84 -23.09 13.13
CA GLY A 372 21.92 -22.29 12.51
C GLY A 372 21.42 -21.04 11.78
N PRO A 373 22.23 -20.45 10.88
CA PRO A 373 21.85 -19.29 10.06
C PRO A 373 20.60 -19.47 9.19
N GLY A 374 20.04 -20.70 9.12
CA GLY A 374 18.77 -21.06 8.51
C GLY A 374 17.62 -21.26 9.51
N ALA A 375 17.82 -20.98 10.79
CA ALA A 375 16.76 -21.04 11.80
C ALA A 375 15.55 -20.19 11.38
N GLY A 376 14.35 -20.76 11.44
CA GLY A 376 13.14 -20.12 10.92
C GLY A 376 12.85 -20.44 9.44
N ARG A 377 13.41 -21.50 8.92
CA ARG A 377 12.95 -22.15 7.68
C ARG A 377 12.36 -23.52 7.98
N TRP A 378 11.45 -23.95 7.13
CA TRP A 378 10.67 -25.21 7.28
C TRP A 378 10.75 -25.98 5.97
N ALA A 379 10.85 -27.32 6.06
CA ALA A 379 10.75 -28.15 4.88
C ALA A 379 9.34 -28.02 4.28
N THR A 380 9.25 -27.74 2.99
CA THR A 380 7.96 -27.50 2.34
C THR A 380 7.05 -28.70 2.43
N VAL A 381 7.60 -29.92 2.32
CA VAL A 381 6.83 -31.17 2.46
C VAL A 381 6.20 -31.34 3.83
N ASP A 382 6.87 -30.92 4.91
CA ASP A 382 6.33 -31.03 6.26
C ASP A 382 5.20 -30.02 6.48
N VAL A 383 5.30 -28.81 5.93
CA VAL A 383 4.22 -27.81 5.97
C VAL A 383 2.99 -28.31 5.21
N VAL A 384 3.16 -28.91 4.04
CA VAL A 384 2.05 -29.50 3.24
C VAL A 384 1.40 -30.65 4.02
N ARG A 385 2.20 -31.57 4.60
CA ARG A 385 1.68 -32.70 5.39
C ARG A 385 0.84 -32.24 6.58
N VAL A 386 1.26 -31.20 7.29
CA VAL A 386 0.48 -30.62 8.39
C VAL A 386 -0.83 -30.04 7.90
N LEU A 387 -0.83 -29.35 6.76
CA LEU A 387 -2.05 -28.83 6.15
C LEU A 387 -3.02 -29.93 5.74
N ASP A 388 -2.53 -31.02 5.16
CA ASP A 388 -3.39 -32.14 4.72
C ASP A 388 -4.08 -32.82 5.89
N SER A 389 -3.50 -32.77 7.10
CA SER A 389 -4.12 -33.27 8.34
C SER A 389 -5.01 -32.24 9.05
N SER A 390 -5.10 -31.01 8.55
CA SER A 390 -5.87 -29.90 9.14
C SER A 390 -7.32 -29.86 8.63
N PRO A 391 -8.26 -29.15 9.30
CA PRO A 391 -9.61 -28.91 8.80
C PRO A 391 -9.63 -28.26 7.42
N ALA A 392 -10.67 -28.52 6.62
CA ALA A 392 -10.81 -27.98 5.27
C ALA A 392 -10.79 -26.43 5.20
N SER A 393 -11.13 -25.75 6.27
CA SER A 393 -11.00 -24.31 6.41
C SER A 393 -10.29 -23.94 7.71
N LEU A 394 -9.34 -23.02 7.61
CA LEU A 394 -8.66 -22.43 8.77
C LEU A 394 -9.36 -21.10 9.08
N THR A 395 -10.13 -21.05 10.16
CA THR A 395 -10.67 -19.76 10.64
C THR A 395 -9.55 -18.98 11.30
N ALA A 396 -9.37 -17.73 10.89
CA ALA A 396 -8.51 -16.80 11.60
C ALA A 396 -9.24 -16.40 12.91
N GLY A 397 -9.10 -17.21 13.96
CA GLY A 397 -9.63 -16.90 15.28
C GLY A 397 -8.89 -15.68 15.83
N GLY A 398 -9.54 -14.53 15.86
CA GLY A 398 -9.08 -13.38 16.60
C GLY A 398 -9.73 -13.35 17.96
N ASP A 399 -8.95 -13.17 19.03
CA ASP A 399 -9.45 -12.57 20.25
C ASP A 399 -10.17 -11.26 19.88
N ARG A 400 -11.37 -11.08 20.41
CA ARG A 400 -12.18 -9.88 20.24
C ARG A 400 -11.44 -8.67 20.83
N ALA A 401 -10.56 -8.05 20.06
CA ALA A 401 -10.19 -6.68 20.31
C ALA A 401 -11.39 -5.81 19.87
N VAL A 402 -12.11 -5.28 20.84
CA VAL A 402 -13.21 -4.33 20.66
C VAL A 402 -12.62 -3.03 20.09
N GLY A 403 -12.46 -2.97 18.77
CA GLY A 403 -12.24 -1.75 18.03
C GLY A 403 -13.56 -1.38 17.35
N ARG A 404 -14.07 -0.18 17.60
CA ARG A 404 -15.28 0.37 16.95
C ARG A 404 -15.10 0.30 15.43
N THR A 405 -15.64 -0.72 14.81
CA THR A 405 -15.81 -0.79 13.36
C THR A 405 -17.02 0.05 12.98
N ALA A 406 -16.84 1.00 12.06
CA ALA A 406 -17.97 1.54 11.33
C ALA A 406 -18.75 0.36 10.72
N GLY A 407 -20.06 0.30 10.92
CA GLY A 407 -20.89 -0.78 10.41
C GLY A 407 -20.81 -0.88 8.88
N PRO A 408 -21.15 -2.03 8.29
CA PRO A 408 -21.10 -2.22 6.86
C PRO A 408 -22.06 -1.27 6.15
N VAL A 409 -21.57 -0.56 5.12
CA VAL A 409 -22.38 0.30 4.25
C VAL A 409 -23.38 -0.59 3.50
N THR A 410 -24.67 -0.27 3.56
CA THR A 410 -25.72 -1.01 2.84
C THR A 410 -26.03 -0.31 1.52
N ARG A 411 -26.73 -1.00 0.59
CA ARG A 411 -27.23 -0.41 -0.66
C ARG A 411 -28.17 0.78 -0.41
N THR A 412 -28.86 0.76 0.74
CA THR A 412 -29.78 1.83 1.20
C THR A 412 -29.02 3.06 1.71
N ASP A 413 -27.82 2.85 2.28
CA ASP A 413 -26.97 3.94 2.79
C ASP A 413 -26.26 4.69 1.63
N LEU A 414 -26.28 4.15 0.41
CA LEU A 414 -25.71 4.73 -0.80
C LEU A 414 -26.72 5.57 -1.61
N GLY A 415 -27.94 5.73 -1.12
CA GLY A 415 -29.01 6.49 -1.76
C GLY A 415 -29.68 7.53 -0.84
N TYR A 416 -29.48 8.82 -1.18
CA TYR A 416 -30.25 9.98 -0.70
C TYR A 416 -30.21 10.30 0.81
N GLY A 417 -29.22 11.04 1.23
CA GLY A 417 -29.26 11.84 2.46
C GLY A 417 -29.21 13.33 2.12
N VAL A 418 -30.34 13.99 2.25
CA VAL A 418 -30.45 15.47 2.24
C VAL A 418 -29.69 15.98 3.47
N THR A 419 -28.68 16.80 3.29
CA THR A 419 -28.00 17.52 4.38
C THR A 419 -28.93 18.54 4.96
N PRO A 420 -29.17 18.58 6.29
CA PRO A 420 -29.85 19.72 6.89
C PRO A 420 -28.88 20.90 6.99
N ASP A 421 -29.34 22.02 6.48
CA ASP A 421 -28.76 23.35 6.60
C ASP A 421 -28.41 23.67 8.06
N ARG A 422 -27.16 24.10 8.31
CA ARG A 422 -26.78 24.66 9.61
C ARG A 422 -27.16 26.13 9.65
N PRO A 423 -27.92 26.59 10.67
CA PRO A 423 -28.26 28.00 10.80
C PRO A 423 -27.01 28.82 11.16
N ASP A 424 -26.86 29.93 10.46
CA ASP A 424 -25.95 31.03 10.72
C ASP A 424 -26.02 31.50 12.19
N ARG A 425 -24.87 31.50 12.88
CA ARG A 425 -24.71 32.22 14.14
C ARG A 425 -24.29 33.66 13.84
N ALA A 426 -25.28 34.55 13.94
CA ALA A 426 -25.07 35.99 13.94
C ALA A 426 -24.01 36.40 14.99
N ARG A 427 -23.04 37.18 14.57
CA ARG A 427 -22.15 37.95 15.46
C ARG A 427 -22.89 39.20 15.93
N ALA A 428 -23.17 39.27 17.22
CA ALA A 428 -23.56 40.54 17.88
C ALA A 428 -22.29 41.39 18.05
N GLY A 429 -22.36 42.60 17.53
CA GLY A 429 -21.34 43.61 17.67
C GLY A 429 -21.34 44.28 19.04
N HIS A 430 -20.19 44.70 19.51
CA HIS A 430 -20.09 45.83 20.44
C HIS A 430 -18.96 46.73 19.95
N GLY A 431 -19.41 47.91 19.52
CA GLY A 431 -18.51 49.00 19.15
C GLY A 431 -17.93 49.69 20.37
N ARG A 432 -16.81 50.31 20.17
CA ARG A 432 -16.35 51.57 20.78
C ARG A 432 -15.18 52.10 19.95
N ASP A 433 -15.41 53.25 19.34
CA ASP A 433 -14.48 54.25 18.88
C ASP A 433 -14.52 55.41 19.91
N PRO A 434 -13.72 56.48 19.94
CA PRO A 434 -12.52 56.82 19.16
C PRO A 434 -11.38 57.49 19.99
N SER A 435 -10.37 57.88 19.31
CA SER A 435 -9.60 59.17 19.41
C SER A 435 -8.08 59.01 19.45
N ALA A 436 -7.51 59.56 18.41
CA ALA A 436 -6.10 59.93 18.23
C ALA A 436 -5.73 61.12 19.13
N PRO A 437 -4.50 61.73 19.08
CA PRO A 437 -3.30 61.53 18.26
C PRO A 437 -1.99 61.75 19.02
N GLY A 438 -0.83 61.61 18.35
CA GLY A 438 0.37 62.35 18.79
C GLY A 438 1.74 61.72 18.58
N ARG A 439 2.38 61.99 17.50
CA ARG A 439 3.74 62.52 17.21
C ARG A 439 4.98 62.03 18.03
N HIS A 440 6.03 61.91 17.21
CA HIS A 440 7.52 62.07 17.43
C HIS A 440 8.22 60.82 18.04
N ARG A 441 9.23 60.24 17.44
CA ARG A 441 10.39 60.61 16.57
C ARG A 441 10.80 59.36 15.76
#